data_95ba2c44b26f1b8c0b86221ddb4d80a8
#
_entry.id   95ba2c44b26f1b8c0b86221ddb4d80a8
#
_cell.length_a   1.000
_cell.length_b   1.000
_cell.length_c   1.000
_cell.angle_alpha   90.00
_cell.angle_beta   90.00
_cell.angle_gamma   90.00
#
_symmetry.space_group_name_H-M   'P 1'
#
loop_
_entity.id
_entity.type
_entity.pdbx_description
1 polymer ?
#
loop_
_entity_poly.entity_id
_entity_poly.type
_entity_poly.pdbx_seq_one_letter_code
_entity_poly.pdbx_strand_id
1 'polypeptide(L)'
;MRELWVRWGRGYLRLMLLGAVYGVVEEGLIIKSWFDPHWKDLGMLGTYGRVWGVNTVWAAWLTIFHSLLSVSLPVLVVEALYPSYKNKPLLEGRGLAVAAGSFTLSGLVMFIFLNPYRPPLVQYTLTIVLVGFLLAVARYLRKPSPKTSKGQTQHPFLYGLAVAFLLFFVYTAFPHSSLPPVVTILLGVLMALYFYSQLGLLDDSSRFLLVLGFLSFWMIPYDILLELKGVTGEAAVGITAFLLLLLRWRSVVQKSPLEGAPVNRES
;
A
#
# COMPACT_ATOMS: atom_id res chain seq x y z
N MET A 1 -10.14 -5.68 -1.03
CA MET A 1 -9.29 -5.36 -2.22
C MET A 1 -8.62 -6.59 -2.83
N ARG A 2 -8.00 -7.51 -2.05
CA ARG A 2 -7.37 -8.74 -2.60
C ARG A 2 -8.33 -9.57 -3.45
N GLU A 3 -9.56 -9.79 -3.01
CA GLU A 3 -10.55 -10.58 -3.75
C GLU A 3 -10.87 -9.97 -5.13
N LEU A 4 -11.02 -8.63 -5.20
CA LEU A 4 -11.22 -7.94 -6.48
C LEU A 4 -9.99 -8.10 -7.38
N TRP A 5 -8.78 -7.94 -6.83
CA TRP A 5 -7.54 -8.10 -7.57
C TRP A 5 -7.41 -9.49 -8.20
N VAL A 6 -7.68 -10.55 -7.42
CA VAL A 6 -7.63 -11.92 -7.93
C VAL A 6 -8.71 -12.18 -8.98
N ARG A 7 -9.95 -11.75 -8.72
CA ARG A 7 -11.10 -11.97 -9.63
C ARG A 7 -11.01 -11.17 -10.93
N TRP A 8 -10.37 -9.98 -10.90
CA TRP A 8 -10.25 -9.13 -12.08
C TRP A 8 -9.00 -9.40 -12.91
N GLY A 9 -8.21 -10.41 -12.57
CA GLY A 9 -7.11 -10.92 -13.37
C GLY A 9 -5.73 -10.40 -12.97
N ARG A 10 -5.59 -9.98 -11.71
CA ARG A 10 -4.31 -9.62 -11.08
C ARG A 10 -3.58 -8.44 -11.78
N GLY A 11 -2.26 -8.38 -11.64
CA GLY A 11 -1.43 -7.28 -12.15
C GLY A 11 -1.16 -6.20 -11.10
N TYR A 12 0.11 -5.79 -10.98
CA TYR A 12 0.52 -4.89 -9.90
C TYR A 12 -0.04 -3.48 -10.06
N LEU A 13 -0.22 -2.98 -11.30
CA LEU A 13 -0.90 -1.71 -11.54
C LEU A 13 -2.37 -1.76 -11.07
N ARG A 14 -3.06 -2.90 -11.29
CA ARG A 14 -4.41 -3.08 -10.76
C ARG A 14 -4.43 -3.11 -9.24
N LEU A 15 -3.44 -3.76 -8.61
CA LEU A 15 -3.32 -3.78 -7.15
C LEU A 15 -3.08 -2.37 -6.61
N MET A 16 -2.21 -1.59 -7.25
CA MET A 16 -1.97 -0.18 -6.95
C MET A 16 -3.27 0.65 -7.00
N LEU A 17 -4.02 0.53 -8.09
CA LEU A 17 -5.28 1.28 -8.25
C LEU A 17 -6.33 0.88 -7.22
N LEU A 18 -6.47 -0.41 -6.91
CA LEU A 18 -7.37 -0.88 -5.86
C LEU A 18 -6.94 -0.38 -4.47
N GLY A 19 -5.65 -0.30 -4.22
CA GLY A 19 -5.11 0.30 -3.01
C GLY A 19 -5.35 1.81 -2.96
N ALA A 20 -5.18 2.50 -4.10
CA ALA A 20 -5.52 3.93 -4.21
C ALA A 20 -7.02 4.16 -3.96
N VAL A 21 -7.91 3.32 -4.50
CA VAL A 21 -9.35 3.36 -4.19
C VAL A 21 -9.59 3.26 -2.69
N TYR A 22 -8.91 2.34 -2.01
CA TYR A 22 -9.04 2.21 -0.56
C TYR A 22 -8.64 3.52 0.15
N GLY A 23 -7.47 4.09 -0.17
CA GLY A 23 -7.01 5.34 0.44
C GLY A 23 -7.93 6.53 0.16
N VAL A 24 -8.47 6.64 -1.07
CA VAL A 24 -9.44 7.70 -1.43
C VAL A 24 -10.75 7.53 -0.65
N VAL A 25 -11.23 6.31 -0.49
CA VAL A 25 -12.47 6.03 0.28
C VAL A 25 -12.24 6.33 1.77
N GLU A 26 -11.14 5.84 2.33
CA GLU A 26 -10.85 6.01 3.75
C GLU A 26 -10.62 7.49 4.09
N GLU A 27 -9.65 8.13 3.46
CA GLU A 27 -9.19 9.46 3.82
C GLU A 27 -10.02 10.59 3.20
N GLY A 28 -10.51 10.39 1.98
CA GLY A 28 -11.31 11.39 1.28
C GLY A 28 -12.79 11.34 1.65
N LEU A 29 -13.38 10.16 1.77
CA LEU A 29 -14.84 10.05 1.99
C LEU A 29 -15.21 9.75 3.44
N ILE A 30 -14.49 8.87 4.13
CA ILE A 30 -14.85 8.43 5.48
C ILE A 30 -14.28 9.41 6.51
N ILE A 31 -12.95 9.53 6.58
CA ILE A 31 -12.23 10.37 7.56
C ILE A 31 -12.31 11.85 7.19
N LYS A 32 -12.32 12.15 5.90
CA LYS A 32 -12.40 13.52 5.35
C LYS A 32 -11.16 14.38 5.64
N SER A 33 -10.03 13.76 6.00
CA SER A 33 -8.76 14.43 6.32
C SER A 33 -8.22 15.30 5.17
N TRP A 34 -8.58 14.97 3.93
CA TRP A 34 -8.20 15.75 2.75
C TRP A 34 -8.74 17.18 2.75
N PHE A 35 -9.89 17.38 3.40
CA PHE A 35 -10.62 18.65 3.35
C PHE A 35 -10.48 19.44 4.63
N ASP A 36 -10.35 18.76 5.77
CA ASP A 36 -10.25 19.38 7.07
C ASP A 36 -8.90 20.11 7.24
N PRO A 37 -8.88 21.47 7.36
CA PRO A 37 -7.64 22.19 7.53
C PRO A 37 -7.03 22.02 8.93
N HIS A 38 -7.79 21.48 9.88
CA HIS A 38 -7.40 21.31 11.28
C HIS A 38 -7.19 19.83 11.65
N TRP A 39 -7.11 18.95 10.64
CA TRP A 39 -6.82 17.55 10.90
C TRP A 39 -5.47 17.41 11.63
N LYS A 40 -5.50 16.71 12.76
CA LYS A 40 -4.40 16.70 13.75
C LYS A 40 -3.03 16.27 13.20
N ASP A 41 -3.01 15.42 12.17
CA ASP A 41 -1.78 14.83 11.63
C ASP A 41 -1.19 15.61 10.46
N LEU A 42 -1.84 16.68 10.00
CA LEU A 42 -1.42 17.45 8.83
C LEU A 42 -0.06 18.13 8.98
N GLY A 43 0.21 18.71 10.16
CA GLY A 43 1.40 19.55 10.33
C GLY A 43 1.53 20.58 9.21
N MET A 44 2.71 20.67 8.59
CA MET A 44 2.96 21.57 7.45
C MET A 44 2.12 21.26 6.21
N LEU A 45 1.65 20.03 6.04
CA LEU A 45 0.82 19.63 4.91
C LEU A 45 -0.58 20.24 4.94
N GLY A 46 -0.98 20.86 6.05
CA GLY A 46 -2.23 21.63 6.16
C GLY A 46 -2.22 22.93 5.36
N THR A 47 -1.03 23.50 5.12
CA THR A 47 -0.83 24.73 4.34
C THR A 47 -0.07 24.48 3.05
N TYR A 48 0.93 23.60 3.06
CA TYR A 48 1.70 23.26 1.89
C TYR A 48 0.88 22.44 0.89
N GLY A 49 0.53 23.06 -0.23
CA GLY A 49 -0.26 22.45 -1.28
C GLY A 49 -1.77 22.41 -1.01
N ARG A 50 -2.28 23.28 -0.12
CA ARG A 50 -3.73 23.43 0.02
C ARG A 50 -4.28 24.24 -1.15
N VAL A 51 -5.10 23.60 -1.98
CA VAL A 51 -5.70 24.19 -3.18
C VAL A 51 -7.19 23.88 -3.19
N TRP A 52 -8.01 24.90 -3.41
CA TRP A 52 -9.46 24.79 -3.55
C TRP A 52 -10.13 23.97 -2.41
N GLY A 53 -9.66 24.21 -1.19
CA GLY A 53 -10.18 23.55 0.01
C GLY A 53 -9.72 22.11 0.22
N VAL A 54 -8.78 21.62 -0.60
CA VAL A 54 -8.19 20.27 -0.50
C VAL A 54 -6.72 20.35 -0.12
N ASN A 55 -6.28 19.58 0.85
CA ASN A 55 -4.88 19.36 1.21
C ASN A 55 -4.25 18.40 0.18
N THR A 56 -3.88 18.89 -1.01
CA THR A 56 -3.57 18.03 -2.17
C THR A 56 -2.32 17.17 -1.97
N VAL A 57 -1.29 17.69 -1.27
CA VAL A 57 -0.08 16.90 -0.97
C VAL A 57 -0.39 15.82 0.05
N TRP A 58 -1.19 16.13 1.08
CA TRP A 58 -1.69 15.15 2.04
C TRP A 58 -2.53 14.07 1.38
N ALA A 59 -3.45 14.47 0.49
CA ALA A 59 -4.29 13.54 -0.27
C ALA A 59 -3.45 12.58 -1.13
N ALA A 60 -2.45 13.10 -1.85
CA ALA A 60 -1.54 12.28 -2.64
C ALA A 60 -0.71 11.33 -1.76
N TRP A 61 -0.17 11.85 -0.64
CA TRP A 61 0.58 11.05 0.32
C TRP A 61 -0.23 9.88 0.85
N LEU A 62 -1.41 10.13 1.41
CA LEU A 62 -2.24 9.09 1.99
C LEU A 62 -2.77 8.11 0.96
N THR A 63 -3.07 8.56 -0.25
CA THR A 63 -3.45 7.65 -1.34
C THR A 63 -2.32 6.67 -1.65
N ILE A 64 -1.07 7.13 -1.73
CA ILE A 64 0.12 6.28 -1.95
C ILE A 64 0.36 5.39 -0.73
N PHE A 65 0.31 5.95 0.46
CA PHE A 65 0.52 5.25 1.73
C PHE A 65 -0.44 4.07 1.86
N HIS A 66 -1.74 4.30 1.74
CA HIS A 66 -2.76 3.25 1.84
C HIS A 66 -2.68 2.26 0.68
N SER A 67 -2.34 2.73 -0.53
CA SER A 67 -2.12 1.82 -1.66
C SER A 67 -1.01 0.82 -1.37
N LEU A 68 0.08 1.25 -0.77
CA LEU A 68 1.22 0.41 -0.41
C LEU A 68 0.96 -0.33 0.91
N LEU A 69 0.92 0.39 2.04
CA LEU A 69 0.97 -0.19 3.38
C LEU A 69 -0.34 -0.86 3.81
N SER A 70 -1.50 -0.30 3.45
CA SER A 70 -2.78 -0.87 3.89
C SER A 70 -3.29 -1.98 2.97
N VAL A 71 -2.89 -1.98 1.70
CA VAL A 71 -3.44 -2.95 0.73
C VAL A 71 -2.36 -3.81 0.09
N SER A 72 -1.41 -3.23 -0.64
CA SER A 72 -0.55 -4.03 -1.52
C SER A 72 0.45 -4.88 -0.76
N LEU A 73 1.17 -4.30 0.19
CA LEU A 73 2.19 -5.04 0.94
C LEU A 73 1.59 -6.16 1.79
N PRO A 74 0.49 -5.96 2.56
CA PRO A 74 -0.16 -7.05 3.26
C PRO A 74 -0.63 -8.18 2.34
N VAL A 75 -1.20 -7.85 1.18
CA VAL A 75 -1.61 -8.85 0.18
C VAL A 75 -0.41 -9.66 -0.30
N LEU A 76 0.70 -9.00 -0.63
CA LEU A 76 1.91 -9.66 -1.12
C LEU A 76 2.60 -10.51 -0.04
N VAL A 77 2.62 -10.04 1.20
CA VAL A 77 3.11 -10.81 2.35
C VAL A 77 2.30 -12.08 2.54
N VAL A 78 0.97 -11.98 2.56
CA VAL A 78 0.10 -13.17 2.70
C VAL A 78 0.33 -14.17 1.57
N GLU A 79 0.44 -13.71 0.32
CA GLU A 79 0.70 -14.60 -0.82
C GLU A 79 2.08 -15.26 -0.78
N ALA A 80 3.08 -14.57 -0.26
CA ALA A 80 4.41 -15.13 -0.07
C ALA A 80 4.46 -16.16 1.06
N LEU A 81 3.80 -15.88 2.18
CA LEU A 81 3.80 -16.76 3.35
C LEU A 81 2.85 -17.98 3.21
N TYR A 82 1.86 -17.88 2.33
CA TYR A 82 0.87 -18.93 2.08
C TYR A 82 0.71 -19.20 0.59
N PRO A 83 1.71 -19.82 -0.07
CA PRO A 83 1.72 -20.02 -1.53
C PRO A 83 0.53 -20.84 -2.06
N SER A 84 -0.02 -21.75 -1.24
CA SER A 84 -1.18 -22.58 -1.59
C SER A 84 -2.46 -21.78 -1.87
N TYR A 85 -2.57 -20.57 -1.33
CA TYR A 85 -3.68 -19.64 -1.55
C TYR A 85 -3.40 -18.59 -2.61
N LYS A 86 -2.18 -18.57 -3.16
CA LYS A 86 -1.82 -17.68 -4.25
C LYS A 86 -2.73 -17.93 -5.45
N ASN A 87 -3.21 -16.89 -6.08
CA ASN A 87 -4.07 -16.90 -7.26
C ASN A 87 -5.51 -17.43 -7.04
N LYS A 88 -5.91 -17.77 -5.82
CA LYS A 88 -7.26 -18.29 -5.54
C LYS A 88 -8.10 -17.24 -4.79
N PRO A 89 -9.37 -17.03 -5.15
CA PRO A 89 -10.30 -16.32 -4.29
C PRO A 89 -10.42 -17.05 -2.96
N LEU A 90 -10.43 -16.32 -1.85
CA LEU A 90 -10.56 -16.88 -0.50
C LEU A 90 -12.00 -16.77 0.03
N LEU A 91 -12.76 -15.78 -0.47
CA LEU A 91 -14.11 -15.52 -0.02
C LEU A 91 -15.10 -15.88 -1.13
N GLU A 92 -16.08 -16.68 -0.80
CA GLU A 92 -17.27 -16.91 -1.62
C GLU A 92 -18.34 -15.83 -1.37
N GLY A 93 -19.47 -15.89 -2.09
CA GLY A 93 -20.48 -14.83 -2.11
C GLY A 93 -20.89 -14.32 -0.73
N ARG A 94 -21.20 -15.22 0.24
CA ARG A 94 -21.58 -14.84 1.61
C ARG A 94 -20.41 -14.22 2.37
N GLY A 95 -19.21 -14.79 2.28
CA GLY A 95 -18.01 -14.24 2.92
C GLY A 95 -17.64 -12.87 2.37
N LEU A 96 -17.77 -12.66 1.06
CA LEU A 96 -17.53 -11.36 0.45
C LEU A 96 -18.58 -10.32 0.90
N ALA A 97 -19.86 -10.71 0.99
CA ALA A 97 -20.93 -9.84 1.49
C ALA A 97 -20.69 -9.43 2.95
N VAL A 98 -20.29 -10.37 3.81
CA VAL A 98 -19.95 -10.09 5.21
C VAL A 98 -18.77 -9.13 5.30
N ALA A 99 -17.68 -9.40 4.55
CA ALA A 99 -16.50 -8.53 4.54
C ALA A 99 -16.83 -7.11 4.03
N ALA A 100 -17.63 -7.00 2.97
CA ALA A 100 -18.08 -5.71 2.44
C ALA A 100 -18.99 -4.98 3.44
N GLY A 101 -19.94 -5.69 4.06
CA GLY A 101 -20.82 -5.15 5.08
C GLY A 101 -20.07 -4.65 6.31
N SER A 102 -19.10 -5.44 6.81
CA SER A 102 -18.24 -5.04 7.94
C SER A 102 -17.43 -3.78 7.61
N PHE A 103 -16.84 -3.73 6.41
CA PHE A 103 -16.09 -2.55 5.97
C PHE A 103 -17.00 -1.31 5.87
N THR A 104 -18.20 -1.46 5.31
CA THR A 104 -19.18 -0.38 5.19
C THR A 104 -19.65 0.10 6.57
N LEU A 105 -19.94 -0.83 7.47
CA LEU A 105 -20.39 -0.50 8.83
C LEU A 105 -19.28 0.23 9.60
N SER A 106 -18.06 -0.29 9.57
CA SER A 106 -16.90 0.37 10.21
C SER A 106 -16.67 1.75 9.63
N GLY A 107 -16.73 1.89 8.31
CA GLY A 107 -16.61 3.17 7.62
C GLY A 107 -17.71 4.17 8.03
N LEU A 108 -18.95 3.71 8.16
CA LEU A 108 -20.08 4.55 8.62
C LEU A 108 -19.87 5.03 10.06
N VAL A 109 -19.43 4.14 10.95
CA VAL A 109 -19.11 4.51 12.34
C VAL A 109 -17.97 5.55 12.37
N MET A 110 -16.90 5.34 11.63
CA MET A 110 -15.80 6.30 11.53
C MET A 110 -16.26 7.65 10.92
N PHE A 111 -17.07 7.61 9.87
CA PHE A 111 -17.63 8.81 9.24
C PHE A 111 -18.42 9.68 10.21
N ILE A 112 -19.22 9.04 11.09
CA ILE A 112 -20.08 9.75 12.06
C ILE A 112 -19.27 10.27 13.26
N PHE A 113 -18.37 9.46 13.81
CA PHE A 113 -17.80 9.71 15.14
C PHE A 113 -16.34 10.24 15.09
N LEU A 114 -15.57 9.96 14.03
CA LEU A 114 -14.15 10.29 14.02
C LEU A 114 -13.87 11.75 13.66
N ASN A 115 -14.58 12.27 12.66
CA ASN A 115 -14.40 13.66 12.20
C ASN A 115 -15.74 14.31 11.86
N PRO A 116 -16.20 15.31 12.66
CA PRO A 116 -17.44 16.03 12.39
C PRO A 116 -17.35 17.02 11.23
N TYR A 117 -16.16 17.25 10.65
CA TYR A 117 -15.95 18.18 9.56
C TYR A 117 -16.91 17.90 8.38
N ARG A 118 -17.43 18.99 7.80
CA ARG A 118 -18.29 18.95 6.62
C ARG A 118 -17.52 19.45 5.41
N PRO A 119 -17.08 18.58 4.51
CA PRO A 119 -16.33 19.01 3.33
C PRO A 119 -17.22 19.79 2.37
N PRO A 120 -16.62 20.68 1.55
CA PRO A 120 -17.34 21.36 0.49
C PRO A 120 -17.95 20.34 -0.48
N LEU A 121 -19.25 20.54 -0.82
CA LEU A 121 -20.03 19.54 -1.56
C LEU A 121 -19.42 19.17 -2.92
N VAL A 122 -18.90 20.15 -3.65
CA VAL A 122 -18.32 19.93 -5.00
C VAL A 122 -17.10 19.02 -4.91
N GLN A 123 -16.15 19.33 -4.04
CA GLN A 123 -14.92 18.55 -3.88
C GLN A 123 -15.22 17.14 -3.36
N TYR A 124 -16.17 17.02 -2.44
CA TYR A 124 -16.61 15.72 -1.92
C TYR A 124 -17.26 14.86 -3.02
N THR A 125 -18.13 15.45 -3.83
CA THR A 125 -18.74 14.77 -4.98
C THR A 125 -17.70 14.34 -6.02
N LEU A 126 -16.72 15.21 -6.31
CA LEU A 126 -15.62 14.86 -7.22
C LEU A 126 -14.78 13.69 -6.68
N THR A 127 -14.63 13.58 -5.36
CA THR A 127 -13.95 12.42 -4.75
C THR A 127 -14.73 11.13 -4.94
N ILE A 128 -16.07 11.16 -4.85
CA ILE A 128 -16.91 10.00 -5.19
C ILE A 128 -16.74 9.61 -6.66
N VAL A 129 -16.75 10.58 -7.56
CA VAL A 129 -16.50 10.34 -9.00
C VAL A 129 -15.11 9.74 -9.24
N LEU A 130 -14.09 10.25 -8.53
CA LEU A 130 -12.72 9.71 -8.59
C LEU A 130 -12.67 8.23 -8.18
N VAL A 131 -13.36 7.83 -7.10
CA VAL A 131 -13.47 6.42 -6.69
C VAL A 131 -14.06 5.57 -7.81
N GLY A 132 -15.20 6.01 -8.40
CA GLY A 132 -15.83 5.32 -9.52
C GLY A 132 -14.90 5.19 -10.72
N PHE A 133 -14.20 6.26 -11.07
CA PHE A 133 -13.21 6.27 -12.16
C PHE A 133 -12.06 5.30 -11.91
N LEU A 134 -11.43 5.34 -10.73
CA LEU A 134 -10.33 4.44 -10.37
C LEU A 134 -10.76 2.96 -10.37
N LEU A 135 -11.97 2.67 -9.86
CA LEU A 135 -12.54 1.32 -9.91
C LEU A 135 -12.79 0.86 -11.35
N ALA A 136 -13.32 1.72 -12.20
CA ALA A 136 -13.54 1.42 -13.60
C ALA A 136 -12.22 1.15 -14.31
N VAL A 137 -11.21 2.01 -14.14
CA VAL A 137 -9.87 1.80 -14.70
C VAL A 137 -9.29 0.48 -14.21
N ALA A 138 -9.32 0.21 -12.89
CA ALA A 138 -8.82 -1.04 -12.32
C ALA A 138 -9.54 -2.27 -12.89
N ARG A 139 -10.86 -2.19 -13.11
CA ARG A 139 -11.68 -3.29 -13.65
C ARG A 139 -11.36 -3.60 -15.10
N TYR A 140 -11.16 -2.57 -15.93
CA TYR A 140 -11.00 -2.70 -17.38
C TYR A 140 -9.53 -2.75 -17.83
N LEU A 141 -8.57 -2.63 -16.93
CA LEU A 141 -7.16 -2.87 -17.27
C LEU A 141 -6.99 -4.22 -17.95
N ARG A 142 -6.19 -4.26 -19.00
CA ARG A 142 -5.79 -5.52 -19.64
C ARG A 142 -5.09 -6.44 -18.63
N LYS A 143 -5.31 -7.74 -18.75
CA LYS A 143 -4.55 -8.72 -17.96
C LYS A 143 -3.07 -8.58 -18.30
N PRO A 144 -2.18 -8.63 -17.30
CA PRO A 144 -0.75 -8.57 -17.58
C PRO A 144 -0.35 -9.76 -18.46
N SER A 145 0.41 -9.50 -19.51
CA SER A 145 1.07 -10.56 -20.25
C SER A 145 2.08 -11.25 -19.33
N PRO A 146 2.25 -12.59 -19.43
CA PRO A 146 3.31 -13.28 -18.72
C PRO A 146 4.65 -12.68 -19.17
N LYS A 147 5.25 -11.84 -18.34
CA LYS A 147 6.61 -11.38 -18.58
C LYS A 147 7.54 -12.48 -18.08
N THR A 148 8.39 -12.99 -18.95
CA THR A 148 9.58 -13.73 -18.53
C THR A 148 10.35 -12.86 -17.56
N SER A 149 10.51 -13.31 -16.33
CA SER A 149 11.30 -12.64 -15.28
C SER A 149 12.70 -12.38 -15.87
N LYS A 150 12.97 -11.14 -16.26
CA LYS A 150 14.25 -10.71 -16.75
C LYS A 150 14.83 -9.72 -15.73
N GLY A 151 15.67 -10.22 -14.87
CA GLY A 151 16.51 -9.40 -14.06
C GLY A 151 16.39 -9.70 -12.57
N GLN A 152 17.37 -10.37 -12.02
CA GLN A 152 17.64 -10.34 -10.59
C GLN A 152 18.12 -8.94 -10.25
N THR A 153 17.33 -8.18 -9.53
CA THR A 153 17.82 -6.98 -8.85
C THR A 153 18.80 -7.46 -7.80
N GLN A 154 20.06 -7.02 -7.88
CA GLN A 154 21.12 -7.53 -7.01
C GLN A 154 20.84 -7.35 -5.51
N HIS A 155 20.05 -6.34 -5.13
CA HIS A 155 19.73 -6.01 -3.73
C HIS A 155 18.26 -5.58 -3.53
N PRO A 156 17.26 -6.46 -3.76
CA PRO A 156 15.84 -6.08 -3.71
C PRO A 156 15.41 -5.54 -2.34
N PHE A 157 15.97 -6.05 -1.24
CA PHE A 157 15.72 -5.54 0.09
C PHE A 157 16.14 -4.07 0.24
N LEU A 158 17.36 -3.73 -0.18
CA LEU A 158 17.85 -2.36 -0.10
C LEU A 158 17.05 -1.40 -0.99
N TYR A 159 16.58 -1.85 -2.14
CA TYR A 159 15.67 -1.07 -2.98
C TYR A 159 14.34 -0.77 -2.28
N GLY A 160 13.75 -1.77 -1.65
CA GLY A 160 12.52 -1.57 -0.88
C GLY A 160 12.69 -0.57 0.25
N LEU A 161 13.75 -0.75 1.05
CA LEU A 161 14.13 0.16 2.14
C LEU A 161 14.36 1.59 1.63
N ALA A 162 15.11 1.75 0.54
CA ALA A 162 15.41 3.06 -0.04
C ALA A 162 14.14 3.78 -0.54
N VAL A 163 13.23 3.06 -1.21
CA VAL A 163 11.97 3.65 -1.69
C VAL A 163 11.10 4.09 -0.51
N ALA A 164 11.00 3.28 0.55
CA ALA A 164 10.22 3.65 1.73
C ALA A 164 10.79 4.91 2.41
N PHE A 165 12.12 4.94 2.62
CA PHE A 165 12.82 6.10 3.18
C PHE A 165 12.63 7.35 2.33
N LEU A 166 12.84 7.25 1.02
CA LEU A 166 12.72 8.39 0.10
C LEU A 166 11.28 8.90 0.01
N LEU A 167 10.27 8.03 0.00
CA LEU A 167 8.87 8.43 0.07
C LEU A 167 8.60 9.22 1.36
N PHE A 168 9.01 8.68 2.49
CA PHE A 168 8.88 9.38 3.78
C PHE A 168 9.60 10.72 3.76
N PHE A 169 10.84 10.76 3.28
CA PHE A 169 11.65 11.98 3.21
C PHE A 169 11.00 13.07 2.33
N VAL A 170 10.50 12.70 1.14
CA VAL A 170 9.85 13.65 0.21
C VAL A 170 8.63 14.29 0.86
N TYR A 171 7.80 13.52 1.53
CA TYR A 171 6.57 14.05 2.14
C TYR A 171 6.77 14.71 3.51
N THR A 172 7.92 14.50 4.16
CA THR A 172 8.23 15.16 5.45
C THR A 172 9.16 16.35 5.30
N ALA A 173 10.16 16.31 4.42
CA ALA A 173 11.16 17.37 4.29
C ALA A 173 10.77 18.47 3.27
N PHE A 174 10.16 18.10 2.14
CA PHE A 174 9.81 19.05 1.08
C PHE A 174 8.80 20.11 1.50
N PRO A 175 7.80 19.83 2.37
CA PRO A 175 6.91 20.86 2.89
C PRO A 175 7.62 22.00 3.66
N HIS A 176 8.84 21.77 4.14
CA HIS A 176 9.69 22.76 4.81
C HIS A 176 10.64 23.50 3.86
N SER A 177 10.56 23.20 2.56
CA SER A 177 11.40 23.84 1.54
C SER A 177 10.60 24.84 0.69
N SER A 178 11.29 25.55 -0.21
CA SER A 178 10.67 26.43 -1.20
C SER A 178 10.18 25.70 -2.48
N LEU A 179 10.23 24.38 -2.50
CA LEU A 179 9.80 23.60 -3.66
C LEU A 179 8.28 23.70 -3.88
N PRO A 180 7.83 23.82 -5.14
CA PRO A 180 6.39 23.79 -5.42
C PRO A 180 5.75 22.47 -5.00
N PRO A 181 4.54 22.49 -4.40
CA PRO A 181 3.83 21.27 -3.95
C PRO A 181 3.65 20.20 -5.03
N VAL A 182 3.50 20.62 -6.28
CA VAL A 182 3.38 19.69 -7.42
C VAL A 182 4.61 18.81 -7.59
N VAL A 183 5.80 19.26 -7.23
CA VAL A 183 7.04 18.48 -7.30
C VAL A 183 6.98 17.33 -6.30
N THR A 184 6.53 17.58 -5.08
CA THR A 184 6.33 16.55 -4.04
C THR A 184 5.35 15.48 -4.50
N ILE A 185 4.21 15.91 -5.06
CA ILE A 185 3.18 14.98 -5.58
C ILE A 185 3.74 14.13 -6.72
N LEU A 186 4.38 14.75 -7.72
CA LEU A 186 4.91 14.04 -8.88
C LEU A 186 6.00 13.03 -8.48
N LEU A 187 6.94 13.42 -7.62
CA LEU A 187 7.98 12.51 -7.13
C LEU A 187 7.38 11.33 -6.38
N GLY A 188 6.43 11.57 -5.46
CA GLY A 188 5.76 10.49 -4.75
C GLY A 188 5.04 9.51 -5.67
N VAL A 189 4.30 10.02 -6.66
CA VAL A 189 3.61 9.19 -7.66
C VAL A 189 4.61 8.41 -8.51
N LEU A 190 5.67 9.04 -9.00
CA LEU A 190 6.71 8.36 -9.80
C LEU A 190 7.42 7.26 -9.01
N MET A 191 7.73 7.51 -7.74
CA MET A 191 8.35 6.50 -6.85
C MET A 191 7.41 5.33 -6.61
N ALA A 192 6.11 5.57 -6.38
CA ALA A 192 5.12 4.52 -6.24
C ALA A 192 4.99 3.70 -7.54
N LEU A 193 4.84 4.35 -8.70
CA LEU A 193 4.79 3.68 -10.00
C LEU A 193 6.04 2.85 -10.27
N TYR A 194 7.21 3.39 -9.94
CA TYR A 194 8.48 2.66 -10.06
C TYR A 194 8.48 1.42 -9.17
N PHE A 195 8.11 1.54 -7.88
CA PHE A 195 8.03 0.40 -6.97
C PHE A 195 7.10 -0.71 -7.52
N TYR A 196 5.90 -0.35 -7.98
CA TYR A 196 4.97 -1.32 -8.56
C TYR A 196 5.48 -1.95 -9.86
N SER A 197 6.24 -1.21 -10.65
CA SER A 197 6.87 -1.75 -11.86
C SER A 197 7.90 -2.83 -11.52
N GLN A 198 8.70 -2.63 -10.46
CA GLN A 198 9.68 -3.61 -9.99
C GLN A 198 9.01 -4.90 -9.50
N LEU A 199 7.88 -4.82 -8.79
CA LEU A 199 7.12 -6.00 -8.38
C LEU A 199 6.77 -6.94 -9.55
N GLY A 200 6.55 -6.39 -10.74
CA GLY A 200 6.23 -7.15 -11.95
C GLY A 200 7.42 -7.81 -12.64
N LEU A 201 8.63 -7.40 -12.31
CA LEU A 201 9.87 -7.89 -12.95
C LEU A 201 10.59 -8.94 -12.12
N LEU A 202 10.32 -9.01 -10.82
CA LEU A 202 11.00 -9.87 -9.87
C LEU A 202 10.34 -11.24 -9.73
N ASP A 203 11.16 -12.27 -9.47
CA ASP A 203 10.71 -13.56 -8.98
C ASP A 203 10.07 -13.45 -7.58
N ASP A 204 9.44 -14.51 -7.10
CA ASP A 204 8.70 -14.49 -5.83
C ASP A 204 9.60 -14.19 -4.62
N SER A 205 10.82 -14.71 -4.57
CA SER A 205 11.76 -14.49 -3.47
C SER A 205 12.28 -13.06 -3.46
N SER A 206 12.72 -12.56 -4.60
CA SER A 206 13.20 -11.18 -4.76
C SER A 206 12.07 -10.17 -4.50
N ARG A 207 10.85 -10.50 -4.91
CA ARG A 207 9.66 -9.68 -4.64
C ARG A 207 9.35 -9.60 -3.16
N PHE A 208 9.43 -10.73 -2.44
CA PHE A 208 9.25 -10.71 -0.99
C PHE A 208 10.33 -9.91 -0.28
N LEU A 209 11.60 -10.04 -0.70
CA LEU A 209 12.70 -9.23 -0.16
C LEU A 209 12.50 -7.74 -0.42
N LEU A 210 12.00 -7.35 -1.59
CA LEU A 210 11.65 -5.95 -1.90
C LEU A 210 10.55 -5.44 -0.95
N VAL A 211 9.50 -6.23 -0.76
CA VAL A 211 8.39 -5.91 0.17
C VAL A 211 8.89 -5.82 1.60
N LEU A 212 9.71 -6.77 2.03
CA LEU A 212 10.29 -6.80 3.36
C LEU A 212 11.20 -5.61 3.63
N GLY A 213 12.02 -5.22 2.64
CA GLY A 213 12.85 -4.01 2.70
C GLY A 213 12.02 -2.75 2.89
N PHE A 214 10.91 -2.61 2.14
CA PHE A 214 9.98 -1.49 2.31
C PHE A 214 9.34 -1.47 3.70
N LEU A 215 8.86 -2.61 4.17
CA LEU A 215 8.25 -2.75 5.50
C LEU A 215 9.26 -2.50 6.62
N SER A 216 10.54 -2.88 6.44
CA SER A 216 11.57 -2.71 7.47
C SER A 216 11.77 -1.25 7.89
N PHE A 217 11.59 -0.30 6.95
CA PHE A 217 11.64 1.12 7.27
C PHE A 217 10.53 1.52 8.26
N TRP A 218 9.31 1.08 8.03
CA TRP A 218 8.16 1.42 8.86
C TRP A 218 8.20 0.70 10.21
N MET A 219 8.55 -0.59 10.19
CA MET A 219 8.54 -1.45 11.37
C MET A 219 9.73 -1.22 12.31
N ILE A 220 10.83 -0.57 11.87
CA ILE A 220 12.02 -0.41 12.70
C ILE A 220 12.35 1.09 12.87
N PRO A 221 12.96 1.81 11.91
CA PRO A 221 13.37 3.19 12.18
C PRO A 221 12.19 4.14 12.39
N TYR A 222 11.06 3.94 11.69
CA TYR A 222 9.89 4.79 11.88
C TYR A 222 9.21 4.55 13.23
N ASP A 223 9.03 3.29 13.64
CA ASP A 223 8.43 2.96 14.94
C ASP A 223 9.34 3.40 16.11
N ILE A 224 10.67 3.31 15.95
CA ILE A 224 11.62 3.91 16.90
C ILE A 224 11.44 5.43 16.98
N LEU A 225 11.25 6.10 15.84
CA LEU A 225 10.99 7.54 15.82
C LEU A 225 9.69 7.90 16.54
N LEU A 226 8.63 7.10 16.40
CA LEU A 226 7.37 7.28 17.14
C LEU A 226 7.55 7.07 18.64
N GLU A 227 8.30 6.04 19.03
CA GLU A 227 8.65 5.78 20.43
C GLU A 227 9.37 6.99 21.07
N LEU A 228 10.34 7.56 20.36
CA LEU A 228 11.06 8.77 20.80
C LEU A 228 10.14 10.01 20.88
N LYS A 229 9.02 10.02 20.18
CA LYS A 229 7.99 11.06 20.26
C LYS A 229 6.93 10.80 21.34
N GLY A 230 7.10 9.74 22.13
CA GLY A 230 6.23 9.40 23.27
C GLY A 230 5.09 8.41 22.93
N VAL A 231 5.07 7.80 21.75
CA VAL A 231 4.13 6.72 21.41
C VAL A 231 4.76 5.39 21.90
N THR A 232 4.45 5.00 23.12
CA THR A 232 5.11 3.86 23.78
C THR A 232 4.72 2.51 23.20
N GLY A 233 5.73 1.63 23.01
CA GLY A 233 5.54 0.24 22.56
C GLY A 233 5.64 0.02 21.06
N GLU A 234 5.66 1.07 20.24
CA GLU A 234 5.71 0.97 18.78
C GLU A 234 6.96 0.23 18.30
N ALA A 235 8.14 0.60 18.81
CA ALA A 235 9.40 -0.06 18.41
C ALA A 235 9.41 -1.56 18.76
N ALA A 236 8.88 -1.95 19.91
CA ALA A 236 8.80 -3.35 20.32
C ALA A 236 7.86 -4.15 19.39
N VAL A 237 6.70 -3.59 19.04
CA VAL A 237 5.73 -4.20 18.12
C VAL A 237 6.33 -4.34 16.73
N GLY A 238 6.91 -3.26 16.17
CA GLY A 238 7.49 -3.26 14.84
C GLY A 238 8.65 -4.25 14.69
N ILE A 239 9.61 -4.24 15.62
CA ILE A 239 10.75 -5.17 15.61
C ILE A 239 10.26 -6.62 15.73
N THR A 240 9.31 -6.89 16.63
CA THR A 240 8.76 -8.24 16.82
C THR A 240 8.06 -8.71 15.54
N ALA A 241 7.19 -7.89 14.96
CA ALA A 241 6.50 -8.22 13.72
C ALA A 241 7.48 -8.48 12.56
N PHE A 242 8.53 -7.66 12.42
CA PHE A 242 9.57 -7.86 11.41
C PHE A 242 10.31 -9.19 11.59
N LEU A 243 10.71 -9.54 12.82
CA LEU A 243 11.37 -10.80 13.11
C LEU A 243 10.45 -12.00 12.84
N LEU A 244 9.17 -11.93 13.19
CA LEU A 244 8.19 -12.97 12.88
C LEU A 244 8.00 -13.17 11.39
N LEU A 245 7.97 -12.11 10.59
CA LEU A 245 7.92 -12.19 9.13
C LEU A 245 9.15 -12.88 8.56
N LEU A 246 10.35 -12.55 9.04
CA LEU A 246 11.61 -13.18 8.64
C LEU A 246 11.63 -14.67 8.96
N LEU A 247 11.27 -15.04 10.18
CA LEU A 247 11.25 -16.43 10.63
C LEU A 247 10.26 -17.26 9.81
N ARG A 248 9.05 -16.72 9.62
CA ARG A 248 8.03 -17.39 8.82
C ARG A 248 8.45 -17.56 7.37
N TRP A 249 9.02 -16.54 6.76
CA TRP A 249 9.53 -16.63 5.40
C TRP A 249 10.62 -17.70 5.25
N ARG A 250 11.61 -17.74 6.15
CA ARG A 250 12.64 -18.79 6.16
C ARG A 250 12.02 -20.18 6.19
N SER A 251 11.00 -20.38 7.04
CA SER A 251 10.32 -21.67 7.14
C SER A 251 9.56 -22.07 5.86
N VAL A 252 9.06 -21.10 5.09
CA VAL A 252 8.39 -21.36 3.80
C VAL A 252 9.41 -21.74 2.73
N VAL A 253 10.51 -21.01 2.63
CA VAL A 253 11.59 -21.27 1.65
C VAL A 253 12.23 -22.66 1.89
N GLN A 254 12.48 -23.03 3.15
CA GLN A 254 13.07 -24.32 3.48
C GLN A 254 12.15 -25.51 3.22
N LYS A 255 10.83 -25.30 3.23
CA LYS A 255 9.82 -26.34 2.96
C LYS A 255 9.46 -26.50 1.48
N SER A 256 9.86 -25.57 0.62
CA SER A 256 9.75 -25.74 -0.82
C SER A 256 10.83 -26.73 -1.26
N PRO A 257 10.51 -27.98 -1.60
CA PRO A 257 11.50 -28.90 -2.14
C PRO A 257 12.05 -28.28 -3.42
N LEU A 258 13.34 -28.48 -3.66
CA LEU A 258 13.98 -28.24 -4.94
C LEU A 258 13.18 -29.00 -6.03
N GLU A 259 12.19 -28.37 -6.64
CA GLU A 259 11.60 -28.81 -7.90
C GLU A 259 12.68 -28.63 -8.98
N GLY A 260 13.61 -29.58 -9.05
CA GLY A 260 14.75 -29.53 -9.96
C GLY A 260 15.74 -30.68 -9.81
N ALA A 261 15.49 -31.61 -8.90
CA ALA A 261 16.24 -32.86 -8.93
C ALA A 261 15.75 -33.69 -10.14
N PRO A 262 16.61 -33.99 -11.14
CA PRO A 262 16.22 -34.93 -12.20
C PRO A 262 15.93 -36.27 -11.54
N VAL A 263 14.70 -36.75 -11.71
CA VAL A 263 14.37 -38.15 -11.43
C VAL A 263 15.21 -38.98 -12.40
N ASN A 264 16.35 -39.49 -11.93
CA ASN A 264 17.05 -40.57 -12.60
C ASN A 264 16.05 -41.76 -12.69
N ARG A 265 15.42 -41.92 -13.84
CA ARG A 265 14.82 -43.20 -14.23
C ARG A 265 15.97 -44.07 -14.70
N GLU A 266 16.61 -44.74 -13.75
CA GLU A 266 17.35 -45.99 -14.06
C GLU A 266 16.32 -47.13 -14.21
N SER A 267 16.36 -47.74 -15.35
CA SER A 267 16.14 -49.09 -15.78
C SER A 267 15.26 -49.20 -17.02
#